data_dbb87aadb981a2e8f73ee6f3811615fe
#
_entry.id   dbb87aadb981a2e8f73ee6f3811615fe
#
_cell.length_a   1.000
_cell.length_b   1.000
_cell.length_c   1.000
_cell.angle_alpha   90.00
_cell.angle_beta   90.00
_cell.angle_gamma   90.00
#
_symmetry.space_group_name_H-M   'P 1'
#
loop_
_entity.id
_entity.type
_entity.pdbx_description
1 polymer ?
#
loop_
_entity_poly.entity_id
_entity_poly.type
_entity_poly.pdbx_seq_one_letter_code
_entity_poly.pdbx_strand_id
1 'polypeptide(L)'
;MADPTGFLKIPKVEAAKRPVDERVGDWREVYERQDPHERAGEVLQQAGRCMDCGIPFCHSGTAGCPLGNLIPEWNDLVRRGRWDAASDRLHATNNFPEFTGRLCPAPCEVACVLSIAEEQTGGSVTIKRIEQTIADQAWMDGIVEPQPAAISTGKRVAVVGSGPAGLAAANSKAG
;
A
#
# COMPACT_ATOMS: atom_id res chain seq x y z
N MET A 1 -14.88 -4.01 -12.44
CA MET A 1 -14.44 -2.81 -13.19
C MET A 1 -14.53 -1.63 -12.24
N ALA A 2 -13.51 -0.80 -12.17
CA ALA A 2 -13.51 0.40 -11.33
C ALA A 2 -14.64 1.37 -11.76
N ASP A 3 -15.14 2.20 -10.84
CA ASP A 3 -16.03 3.30 -11.19
C ASP A 3 -15.17 4.49 -11.67
N PRO A 4 -15.17 4.83 -12.96
CA PRO A 4 -14.32 5.91 -13.48
C PRO A 4 -14.69 7.29 -12.92
N THR A 5 -15.81 7.40 -12.22
CA THR A 5 -16.32 8.64 -11.59
C THR A 5 -16.36 8.56 -10.07
N GLY A 6 -15.79 7.53 -9.47
CA GLY A 6 -15.79 7.30 -8.02
C GLY A 6 -15.22 8.49 -7.24
N PHE A 7 -14.16 9.11 -7.74
CA PHE A 7 -13.52 10.28 -7.13
C PHE A 7 -14.42 11.53 -7.07
N LEU A 8 -15.43 11.64 -7.93
CA LEU A 8 -16.42 12.72 -7.89
C LEU A 8 -17.50 12.51 -6.81
N LYS A 9 -17.70 11.27 -6.40
CA LYS A 9 -18.76 10.85 -5.47
C LYS A 9 -18.24 10.66 -4.04
N ILE A 10 -16.97 10.32 -3.92
CA ILE A 10 -16.33 9.95 -2.66
C ILE A 10 -15.32 11.04 -2.30
N PRO A 11 -15.53 11.82 -1.22
CA PRO A 11 -14.55 12.80 -0.78
C PRO A 11 -13.26 12.11 -0.33
N LYS A 12 -12.12 12.78 -0.55
CA LYS A 12 -10.84 12.30 -0.02
C LYS A 12 -10.84 12.45 1.51
N VAL A 13 -10.46 11.37 2.19
CA VAL A 13 -10.24 11.36 3.64
C VAL A 13 -8.80 10.93 3.90
N GLU A 14 -8.04 11.78 4.56
CA GLU A 14 -6.68 11.48 4.97
C GLU A 14 -6.64 10.96 6.40
N ALA A 15 -5.71 10.05 6.69
CA ALA A 15 -5.51 9.57 8.04
C ALA A 15 -5.01 10.70 8.95
N ALA A 16 -5.69 10.92 10.06
CA ALA A 16 -5.26 11.87 11.08
C ALA A 16 -3.89 11.46 11.65
N LYS A 17 -3.01 12.44 11.81
CA LYS A 17 -1.69 12.25 12.42
C LYS A 17 -1.72 12.81 13.83
N ARG A 18 -1.09 12.11 14.75
CA ARG A 18 -0.87 12.63 16.11
C ARG A 18 -0.09 13.95 16.07
N PRO A 19 -0.35 14.88 16.99
CA PRO A 19 0.40 16.15 17.09
C PRO A 19 1.92 15.94 17.11
N VAL A 20 2.66 16.86 16.52
CA VAL A 20 4.12 16.71 16.37
C VAL A 20 4.81 16.72 17.74
N ASP A 21 4.37 17.59 18.65
CA ASP A 21 4.88 17.71 20.03
C ASP A 21 4.73 16.41 20.83
N GLU A 22 3.67 15.64 20.61
CA GLU A 22 3.52 14.33 21.21
C GLU A 22 4.46 13.30 20.56
N ARG A 23 4.56 13.31 19.23
CA ARG A 23 5.32 12.32 18.48
C ARG A 23 6.83 12.37 18.69
N VAL A 24 7.38 13.56 18.97
CA VAL A 24 8.82 13.71 19.22
C VAL A 24 9.24 13.15 20.57
N GLY A 25 8.28 12.92 21.47
CA GLY A 25 8.53 12.38 22.81
C GLY A 25 8.43 10.87 22.92
N ASP A 26 8.00 10.17 21.86
CA ASP A 26 7.81 8.72 21.90
C ASP A 26 8.16 8.01 20.56
N TRP A 27 8.10 6.66 20.58
CA TRP A 27 8.32 5.79 19.40
C TRP A 27 7.04 5.10 18.94
N ARG A 28 5.88 5.70 19.25
CA ARG A 28 4.59 5.14 18.88
C ARG A 28 4.23 5.45 17.43
N GLU A 29 3.12 4.85 16.96
CA GLU A 29 2.57 5.09 15.64
C GLU A 29 2.36 6.59 15.36
N VAL A 30 2.67 7.01 14.15
CA VAL A 30 2.52 8.41 13.68
C VAL A 30 1.06 8.80 13.55
N TYR A 31 0.23 7.87 13.12
CA TYR A 31 -1.19 8.09 12.91
C TYR A 31 -1.98 7.93 14.21
N GLU A 32 -3.10 8.64 14.31
CA GLU A 32 -4.05 8.42 15.39
C GLU A 32 -4.58 6.99 15.36
N ARG A 33 -4.83 6.46 16.56
CA ARG A 33 -5.37 5.12 16.68
C ARG A 33 -6.81 5.11 16.20
N GLN A 34 -7.10 4.26 15.23
CA GLN A 34 -8.43 4.04 14.67
C GLN A 34 -8.78 2.57 14.83
N ASP A 35 -10.05 2.27 15.09
CA ASP A 35 -10.53 0.90 15.09
C ASP A 35 -10.24 0.24 13.74
N PRO A 36 -9.67 -0.99 13.71
CA PRO A 36 -9.30 -1.64 12.45
C PRO A 36 -10.48 -1.85 11.50
N HIS A 37 -11.68 -2.16 12.00
CA HIS A 37 -12.85 -2.39 11.15
C HIS A 37 -13.39 -1.07 10.56
N GLU A 38 -13.40 0.01 11.37
CA GLU A 38 -13.77 1.35 10.88
C GLU A 38 -12.79 1.81 9.82
N ARG A 39 -11.48 1.61 10.05
CA ARG A 39 -10.43 1.92 9.08
C ARG A 39 -10.59 1.13 7.78
N ALA A 40 -10.86 -0.18 7.87
CA ALA A 40 -11.10 -1.00 6.69
C ALA A 40 -12.30 -0.50 5.89
N GLY A 41 -13.41 -0.13 6.56
CA GLY A 41 -14.60 0.44 5.94
C GLY A 41 -14.33 1.77 5.23
N GLU A 42 -13.55 2.66 5.85
CA GLU A 42 -13.13 3.92 5.24
C GLU A 42 -12.26 3.68 4.01
N VAL A 43 -11.27 2.80 4.14
CA VAL A 43 -10.31 2.50 3.08
C VAL A 43 -10.95 1.82 1.87
N LEU A 44 -11.97 0.99 2.07
CA LEU A 44 -12.81 0.48 0.98
C LEU A 44 -13.36 1.63 0.10
N GLN A 45 -13.88 2.67 0.74
CA GLN A 45 -14.38 3.85 0.03
C GLN A 45 -13.25 4.61 -0.65
N GLN A 46 -12.14 4.86 0.06
CA GLN A 46 -10.99 5.58 -0.50
C GLN A 46 -10.39 4.86 -1.72
N ALA A 47 -10.33 3.53 -1.70
CA ALA A 47 -9.92 2.73 -2.86
C ALA A 47 -10.86 2.91 -4.06
N GLY A 48 -12.16 3.15 -3.80
CA GLY A 48 -13.16 3.45 -4.83
C GLY A 48 -12.94 4.78 -5.57
N ARG A 49 -12.06 5.65 -5.07
CA ARG A 49 -11.65 6.87 -5.79
C ARG A 49 -10.74 6.58 -6.97
N CYS A 50 -10.08 5.42 -7.01
CA CYS A 50 -9.24 5.03 -8.13
C CYS A 50 -10.09 4.76 -9.37
N MET A 51 -9.88 5.57 -10.41
CA MET A 51 -10.64 5.45 -11.66
C MET A 51 -10.06 4.44 -12.66
N ASP A 52 -8.94 3.78 -12.31
CA ASP A 52 -8.22 2.88 -13.22
C ASP A 52 -7.91 3.54 -14.57
N CYS A 53 -7.09 4.59 -14.52
CA CYS A 53 -6.91 5.54 -15.62
C CYS A 53 -6.21 4.99 -16.87
N GLY A 54 -5.91 3.70 -16.96
CA GLY A 54 -5.32 3.03 -18.13
C GLY A 54 -3.81 3.30 -18.32
N ILE A 55 -3.33 4.49 -17.99
CA ILE A 55 -1.91 4.84 -17.94
C ILE A 55 -1.58 5.29 -16.51
N PRO A 56 -1.35 4.35 -15.58
CA PRO A 56 -1.21 4.66 -14.19
C PRO A 56 0.20 5.19 -13.87
N PHE A 57 0.39 6.50 -13.91
CA PHE A 57 1.66 7.12 -13.51
C PHE A 57 2.06 6.78 -12.06
N CYS A 58 1.07 6.53 -11.18
CA CYS A 58 1.32 6.07 -9.82
C CYS A 58 2.10 4.75 -9.75
N HIS A 59 1.93 3.88 -10.74
CA HIS A 59 2.61 2.59 -10.90
C HIS A 59 4.00 2.73 -11.55
N SER A 60 4.26 3.84 -12.24
CA SER A 60 5.49 4.04 -13.01
C SER A 60 6.72 4.15 -12.09
N GLY A 61 7.73 3.33 -12.34
CA GLY A 61 9.00 3.37 -11.63
C GLY A 61 9.79 4.67 -11.77
N THR A 62 9.45 5.50 -12.75
CA THR A 62 10.15 6.77 -13.03
C THR A 62 9.41 7.99 -12.47
N ALA A 63 8.10 7.95 -12.39
CA ALA A 63 7.28 9.08 -11.94
C ALA A 63 6.51 8.80 -10.65
N GLY A 64 6.21 7.55 -10.36
CA GLY A 64 5.41 7.11 -9.23
C GLY A 64 6.16 6.18 -8.28
N CYS A 65 5.66 4.95 -8.11
CA CYS A 65 6.22 3.97 -7.20
C CYS A 65 7.52 3.36 -7.76
N PRO A 66 8.69 3.54 -7.09
CA PRO A 66 9.95 2.93 -7.56
C PRO A 66 9.94 1.40 -7.60
N LEU A 67 9.07 0.76 -6.81
CA LEU A 67 8.90 -0.70 -6.80
C LEU A 67 8.01 -1.18 -7.96
N GLY A 68 7.33 -0.27 -8.67
CA GLY A 68 6.36 -0.64 -9.68
C GLY A 68 5.12 -1.33 -9.09
N ASN A 69 4.70 -0.93 -7.89
CA ASN A 69 3.53 -1.49 -7.22
C ASN A 69 2.28 -1.43 -8.09
N LEU A 70 1.53 -2.54 -8.13
CA LEU A 70 0.35 -2.72 -8.97
C LEU A 70 -0.88 -2.00 -8.39
N ILE A 71 -0.74 -0.68 -8.21
CA ILE A 71 -1.65 0.16 -7.43
C ILE A 71 -3.12 0.12 -7.90
N PRO A 72 -3.44 0.27 -9.20
CA PRO A 72 -4.83 0.21 -9.64
C PRO A 72 -5.48 -1.15 -9.36
N GLU A 73 -4.71 -2.23 -9.50
CA GLU A 73 -5.21 -3.59 -9.29
C GLU A 73 -5.58 -3.83 -7.82
N TRP A 74 -4.69 -3.50 -6.89
CA TRP A 74 -5.04 -3.66 -5.47
C TRP A 74 -6.15 -2.72 -5.01
N ASN A 75 -6.22 -1.50 -5.54
CA ASN A 75 -7.32 -0.59 -5.24
C ASN A 75 -8.68 -1.17 -5.66
N ASP A 76 -8.75 -1.80 -6.84
CA ASP A 76 -9.99 -2.46 -7.29
C ASP A 76 -10.33 -3.67 -6.42
N LEU A 77 -9.33 -4.43 -5.96
CA LEU A 77 -9.54 -5.56 -5.05
C LEU A 77 -10.02 -5.09 -3.66
N VAL A 78 -9.39 -4.06 -3.09
CA VAL A 78 -9.80 -3.47 -1.81
C VAL A 78 -11.22 -2.93 -1.89
N ARG A 79 -11.54 -2.16 -2.92
CA ARG A 79 -12.88 -1.63 -3.15
C ARG A 79 -13.97 -2.71 -3.15
N ARG A 80 -13.61 -3.94 -3.55
CA ARG A 80 -14.50 -5.11 -3.55
C ARG A 80 -14.43 -5.92 -2.26
N GLY A 81 -13.67 -5.50 -1.27
CA GLY A 81 -13.48 -6.25 -0.02
C GLY A 81 -12.62 -7.51 -0.16
N ARG A 82 -11.85 -7.63 -1.26
CA ARG A 82 -10.98 -8.78 -1.54
C ARG A 82 -9.59 -8.58 -0.94
N TRP A 83 -9.53 -8.57 0.39
CA TRP A 83 -8.30 -8.28 1.14
C TRP A 83 -7.20 -9.32 0.91
N ASP A 84 -7.56 -10.59 0.81
CA ASP A 84 -6.68 -11.70 0.47
C ASP A 84 -5.94 -11.47 -0.86
N ALA A 85 -6.70 -11.26 -1.91
CA ALA A 85 -6.16 -11.01 -3.23
C ALA A 85 -5.41 -9.67 -3.33
N ALA A 86 -5.83 -8.65 -2.57
CA ALA A 86 -5.13 -7.38 -2.50
C ALA A 86 -3.75 -7.54 -1.83
N SER A 87 -3.65 -8.35 -0.77
CA SER A 87 -2.40 -8.69 -0.12
C SER A 87 -1.45 -9.43 -1.05
N ASP A 88 -1.94 -10.45 -1.76
CA ASP A 88 -1.15 -11.19 -2.76
C ASP A 88 -0.60 -10.25 -3.84
N ARG A 89 -1.44 -9.33 -4.31
CA ARG A 89 -1.05 -8.39 -5.37
C ARG A 89 -0.05 -7.35 -4.86
N LEU A 90 -0.16 -6.93 -3.63
CA LEU A 90 0.78 -6.01 -2.98
C LEU A 90 2.14 -6.68 -2.78
N HIS A 91 2.16 -7.90 -2.24
CA HIS A 91 3.40 -8.65 -2.00
C HIS A 91 4.08 -9.15 -3.28
N ALA A 92 3.42 -9.10 -4.43
CA ALA A 92 4.06 -9.41 -5.71
C ALA A 92 5.23 -8.48 -6.04
N THR A 93 5.20 -7.25 -5.54
CA THR A 93 6.22 -6.22 -5.80
C THR A 93 6.84 -5.62 -4.54
N ASN A 94 6.21 -5.77 -3.38
CA ASN A 94 6.63 -5.15 -2.13
C ASN A 94 6.74 -6.18 -1.00
N ASN A 95 7.96 -6.38 -0.49
CA ASN A 95 8.21 -7.35 0.58
C ASN A 95 7.80 -6.84 1.97
N PHE A 96 7.71 -5.52 2.18
CA PHE A 96 7.49 -4.92 3.49
C PHE A 96 6.47 -3.78 3.45
N PRO A 97 5.22 -4.06 3.04
CA PRO A 97 4.19 -3.03 2.92
C PRO A 97 3.80 -2.41 4.26
N GLU A 98 4.00 -3.12 5.38
CA GLU A 98 3.81 -2.61 6.73
C GLU A 98 4.75 -1.44 7.06
N PHE A 99 5.95 -1.39 6.48
CA PHE A 99 6.89 -0.29 6.63
C PHE A 99 6.65 0.81 5.59
N THR A 100 6.54 0.44 4.32
CA THR A 100 6.39 1.42 3.24
C THR A 100 5.06 2.16 3.35
N GLY A 101 3.99 1.49 3.73
CA GLY A 101 2.69 2.11 3.99
C GLY A 101 2.70 3.16 5.12
N ARG A 102 3.75 3.19 5.95
CA ARG A 102 3.93 4.18 7.03
C ARG A 102 4.99 5.22 6.72
N LEU A 103 6.13 4.81 6.19
CA LEU A 103 7.34 5.63 6.11
C LEU A 103 7.60 6.20 4.71
N CYS A 104 7.03 5.60 3.65
CA CYS A 104 7.24 6.06 2.29
C CYS A 104 6.72 7.50 2.10
N PRO A 105 7.44 8.38 1.39
CA PRO A 105 6.96 9.72 1.04
C PRO A 105 5.81 9.71 0.02
N ALA A 106 5.43 8.53 -0.49
CA ALA A 106 4.31 8.29 -1.40
C ALA A 106 4.38 9.09 -2.72
N PRO A 107 5.47 8.98 -3.51
CA PRO A 107 5.55 9.66 -4.80
C PRO A 107 4.43 9.21 -5.76
N CYS A 108 3.88 8.02 -5.55
CA CYS A 108 2.72 7.50 -6.27
C CYS A 108 1.46 8.37 -6.09
N GLU A 109 1.26 9.01 -4.94
CA GLU A 109 0.14 9.92 -4.71
C GLU A 109 0.32 11.22 -5.48
N VAL A 110 1.55 11.76 -5.51
CA VAL A 110 1.89 12.94 -6.31
C VAL A 110 1.73 12.66 -7.80
N ALA A 111 2.10 11.45 -8.25
CA ALA A 111 1.96 11.02 -9.64
C ALA A 111 0.54 10.61 -10.04
N CYS A 112 -0.40 10.55 -9.10
CA CYS A 112 -1.78 10.22 -9.40
C CYS A 112 -2.41 11.30 -10.30
N VAL A 113 -3.05 10.89 -11.40
CA VAL A 113 -3.68 11.84 -12.35
C VAL A 113 -4.72 12.74 -11.69
N LEU A 114 -5.34 12.30 -10.59
CA LEU A 114 -6.29 13.11 -9.85
C LEU A 114 -5.63 14.33 -9.16
N SER A 115 -4.31 14.32 -8.95
CA SER A 115 -3.56 15.46 -8.40
C SER A 115 -3.43 16.61 -9.40
N ILE A 116 -3.60 16.36 -10.71
CA ILE A 116 -3.46 17.39 -11.76
C ILE A 116 -4.55 18.46 -11.64
N ALA A 117 -5.75 18.04 -11.20
CA ALA A 117 -6.93 18.92 -11.08
C ALA A 117 -7.51 18.79 -9.66
N GLU A 118 -6.68 19.00 -8.66
CA GLU A 118 -7.02 18.75 -7.25
C GLU A 118 -8.28 19.47 -6.78
N GLU A 119 -8.49 20.72 -7.22
CA GLU A 119 -9.68 21.49 -6.87
C GLU A 119 -10.98 20.82 -7.34
N GLN A 120 -10.95 20.13 -8.48
CA GLN A 120 -12.14 19.47 -9.07
C GLN A 120 -12.27 18.01 -8.62
N THR A 121 -11.16 17.36 -8.32
CA THR A 121 -11.11 15.92 -8.03
C THR A 121 -11.05 15.60 -6.53
N GLY A 122 -10.75 16.61 -5.70
CA GLY A 122 -10.41 16.42 -4.29
C GLY A 122 -9.04 15.77 -4.07
N GLY A 123 -8.17 15.80 -5.10
CA GLY A 123 -6.80 15.28 -5.03
C GLY A 123 -6.65 13.77 -5.24
N SER A 124 -5.42 13.30 -5.06
CA SER A 124 -5.01 11.92 -5.26
C SER A 124 -5.82 10.90 -4.47
N VAL A 125 -5.76 9.64 -4.91
CA VAL A 125 -6.12 8.50 -4.06
C VAL A 125 -5.14 8.42 -2.90
N THR A 126 -5.61 8.05 -1.71
CA THR A 126 -4.78 7.86 -0.49
C THR A 126 -4.06 6.50 -0.55
N ILE A 127 -3.18 6.36 -1.54
CA ILE A 127 -2.55 5.08 -1.92
C ILE A 127 -1.77 4.48 -0.76
N LYS A 128 -0.97 5.29 -0.08
CA LYS A 128 -0.16 4.86 1.06
C LYS A 128 -1.02 4.35 2.23
N ARG A 129 -2.16 5.00 2.47
CA ARG A 129 -3.10 4.56 3.50
C ARG A 129 -3.76 3.23 3.16
N ILE A 130 -4.09 3.03 1.88
CA ILE A 130 -4.64 1.77 1.38
C ILE A 130 -3.59 0.66 1.53
N GLU A 131 -2.36 0.88 1.10
CA GLU A 131 -1.23 -0.06 1.25
C GLU A 131 -1.04 -0.48 2.71
N GLN A 132 -0.97 0.49 3.62
CA GLN A 132 -0.86 0.24 5.07
C GLN A 132 -2.01 -0.65 5.56
N THR A 133 -3.23 -0.36 5.13
CA THR A 133 -4.40 -1.09 5.62
C THR A 133 -4.47 -2.50 5.05
N ILE A 134 -4.06 -2.72 3.80
CA ILE A 134 -3.94 -4.07 3.22
C ILE A 134 -2.97 -4.91 4.08
N ALA A 135 -1.79 -4.37 4.40
CA ALA A 135 -0.80 -5.07 5.20
C ALA A 135 -1.33 -5.37 6.62
N ASP A 136 -1.88 -4.37 7.31
CA ASP A 136 -2.40 -4.54 8.65
C ASP A 136 -3.57 -5.56 8.69
N GLN A 137 -4.46 -5.52 7.70
CA GLN A 137 -5.57 -6.48 7.58
C GLN A 137 -5.04 -7.90 7.34
N ALA A 138 -4.06 -8.06 6.45
CA ALA A 138 -3.47 -9.36 6.15
C ALA A 138 -2.83 -10.02 7.39
N TRP A 139 -2.17 -9.21 8.25
CA TRP A 139 -1.64 -9.69 9.52
C TRP A 139 -2.75 -10.07 10.50
N MET A 140 -3.81 -9.25 10.61
CA MET A 140 -4.93 -9.54 11.52
C MET A 140 -5.71 -10.79 11.11
N ASP A 141 -5.88 -11.01 9.82
CA ASP A 141 -6.62 -12.16 9.28
C ASP A 141 -5.75 -13.43 9.20
N GLY A 142 -4.47 -13.35 9.57
CA GLY A 142 -3.54 -14.50 9.52
C GLY A 142 -3.21 -14.96 8.10
N ILE A 143 -3.35 -14.08 7.11
CA ILE A 143 -3.05 -14.39 5.69
C ILE A 143 -1.54 -14.46 5.46
N VAL A 144 -0.75 -13.70 6.25
CA VAL A 144 0.70 -13.66 6.11
C VAL A 144 1.32 -14.90 6.74
N GLU A 145 1.62 -15.88 5.90
CA GLU A 145 2.22 -17.14 6.33
C GLU A 145 3.60 -17.37 5.68
N PRO A 146 4.51 -18.09 6.36
CA PRO A 146 5.78 -18.50 5.76
C PRO A 146 5.54 -19.34 4.50
N GLN A 147 6.21 -18.98 3.41
CA GLN A 147 6.13 -19.71 2.14
C GLN A 147 7.51 -20.33 1.81
N PRO A 148 7.90 -21.45 2.46
CA PRO A 148 9.16 -22.11 2.17
C PRO A 148 9.20 -22.61 0.72
N ALA A 149 10.39 -22.61 0.12
CA ALA A 149 10.57 -23.13 -1.23
C ALA A 149 10.16 -24.62 -1.29
N ALA A 150 9.35 -24.97 -2.30
CA ALA A 150 8.87 -26.34 -2.48
C ALA A 150 10.00 -27.34 -2.82
N ILE A 151 11.08 -26.85 -3.44
CA ILE A 151 12.22 -27.66 -3.85
C ILE A 151 13.52 -26.98 -3.39
N SER A 152 14.39 -27.74 -2.69
CA SER A 152 15.73 -27.26 -2.40
C SER A 152 16.65 -27.54 -3.60
N THR A 153 17.29 -26.49 -4.12
CA THR A 153 18.29 -26.62 -5.20
C THR A 153 19.66 -27.10 -4.70
N GLY A 154 19.87 -27.16 -3.37
CA GLY A 154 21.17 -27.45 -2.74
C GLY A 154 22.18 -26.30 -2.87
N LYS A 155 21.85 -25.20 -3.54
CA LYS A 155 22.73 -24.03 -3.64
C LYS A 155 22.71 -23.25 -2.34
N ARG A 156 23.85 -22.63 -2.02
CA ARG A 156 24.02 -21.80 -0.81
C ARG A 156 24.21 -20.35 -1.23
N VAL A 157 23.42 -19.46 -0.65
CA VAL A 157 23.51 -18.00 -0.84
C VAL A 157 23.79 -17.37 0.51
N ALA A 158 24.76 -16.47 0.58
CA ALA A 158 25.02 -15.67 1.76
C ALA A 158 24.49 -14.24 1.52
N VAL A 159 23.66 -13.76 2.42
CA VAL A 159 23.20 -12.38 2.46
C VAL A 159 23.91 -11.67 3.59
N VAL A 160 24.67 -10.61 3.29
CA VAL A 160 25.42 -9.83 4.27
C VAL A 160 24.68 -8.51 4.52
N GLY A 161 24.15 -8.37 5.73
CA GLY A 161 23.39 -7.21 6.18
C GLY A 161 21.94 -7.57 6.52
N SER A 162 21.43 -6.97 7.60
CA SER A 162 20.07 -7.15 8.11
C SER A 162 19.16 -5.93 7.91
N GLY A 163 19.57 -5.01 7.04
CA GLY A 163 18.74 -3.90 6.61
C GLY A 163 17.63 -4.33 5.62
N PRO A 164 16.71 -3.43 5.25
CA PRO A 164 15.57 -3.76 4.38
C PRO A 164 15.96 -4.48 3.09
N ALA A 165 17.05 -4.06 2.44
CA ALA A 165 17.53 -4.68 1.21
C ALA A 165 18.00 -6.12 1.42
N GLY A 166 18.76 -6.39 2.49
CA GLY A 166 19.22 -7.74 2.83
C GLY A 166 18.07 -8.66 3.21
N LEU A 167 17.13 -8.16 4.00
CA LEU A 167 15.92 -8.91 4.37
C LEU A 167 15.03 -9.19 3.14
N ALA A 168 14.86 -8.22 2.25
CA ALA A 168 14.12 -8.41 1.01
C ALA A 168 14.78 -9.49 0.13
N ALA A 169 16.10 -9.43 -0.05
CA ALA A 169 16.84 -10.45 -0.81
C ALA A 169 16.72 -11.84 -0.19
N ALA A 170 16.72 -11.93 1.14
CA ALA A 170 16.54 -13.21 1.84
C ALA A 170 15.11 -13.76 1.75
N ASN A 171 14.12 -12.88 1.70
CA ASN A 171 12.71 -13.24 1.59
C ASN A 171 12.28 -13.52 0.14
N SER A 172 12.97 -12.94 -0.83
CA SER A 172 12.66 -13.17 -2.24
C SER A 172 12.81 -14.65 -2.56
N LYS A 173 11.77 -15.26 -3.10
CA LYS A 173 11.84 -16.63 -3.60
C LYS A 173 12.90 -16.67 -4.69
N ALA A 174 14.01 -17.33 -4.42
CA ALA A 174 14.93 -17.71 -5.47
C ALA A 174 14.18 -18.68 -6.38
N GLY A 175 13.63 -18.16 -7.49
CA GLY A 175 12.97 -18.96 -8.53
C GLY A 175 13.97 -19.79 -9.29
#